data_5584715617b149164a3a813d4cc7a592
#
_entry.id   5584715617b149164a3a813d4cc7a592
#
_cell.length_a   1.000
_cell.length_b   1.000
_cell.length_c   1.000
_cell.angle_alpha   90.00
_cell.angle_beta   90.00
_cell.angle_gamma   90.00
#
_symmetry.space_group_name_H-M   'P 1'
#
loop_
_entity.id
_entity.type
_entity.pdbx_description
1 polymer ?
#
loop_
_entity_poly.entity_id
_entity_poly.type
_entity_poly.pdbx_seq_one_letter_code
_entity_poly.pdbx_strand_id
1 'polypeptide(L)'
;MQYKKKLFWILTLIFSNSFAQSPLFIPDTLDGLVFNLNAQTGIVQFIGTNNTPTYGYNGSFLGPTLLINKDDSITLNVTNNIPQVTTVHWHGFHVSPENDGGPHQVIPIGATWSPTFKVLNEAGTFWYHPHGEGKTEVQVTRGLAGMIIVRDDIEAGYTLPRTYGVDDFPLIVQSKAFDVLYQFATANHEDSVMMVNGTIDPYLEVPQQ
;
A
#
# COMPACT_ATOMS: atom_id res chain seq x y z
N MET A 1 45.69 -36.12 49.57
CA MET A 1 45.40 -34.74 49.09
C MET A 1 44.39 -34.89 47.95
N GLN A 2 43.08 -34.70 48.25
CA GLN A 2 41.99 -34.90 47.26
C GLN A 2 41.68 -33.54 46.61
N TYR A 3 41.90 -33.43 45.30
CA TYR A 3 41.49 -32.25 44.51
C TYR A 3 40.01 -32.38 44.18
N LYS A 4 39.15 -31.57 44.80
CA LYS A 4 37.73 -31.40 44.39
C LYS A 4 37.69 -30.58 43.09
N LYS A 5 37.38 -31.23 41.96
CA LYS A 5 37.09 -30.55 40.69
C LYS A 5 35.77 -29.77 40.85
N LYS A 6 35.80 -28.45 40.84
CA LYS A 6 34.63 -27.60 40.75
C LYS A 6 34.21 -27.59 39.27
N LEU A 7 33.04 -28.15 38.97
CA LEU A 7 32.42 -28.13 37.66
C LEU A 7 31.70 -26.75 37.52
N PHE A 8 32.20 -25.89 36.64
CA PHE A 8 31.59 -24.61 36.32
C PHE A 8 30.58 -24.85 35.21
N TRP A 9 29.28 -24.71 35.49
CA TRP A 9 28.24 -24.71 34.49
C TRP A 9 28.16 -23.29 33.87
N ILE A 10 28.54 -23.15 32.60
CA ILE A 10 28.31 -21.92 31.82
C ILE A 10 26.90 -22.06 31.26
N LEU A 11 25.95 -21.31 31.81
CA LEU A 11 24.60 -21.17 31.26
C LEU A 11 24.67 -20.21 30.08
N THR A 12 24.73 -20.75 28.87
CA THR A 12 24.63 -19.96 27.65
C THR A 12 23.19 -19.57 27.46
N LEU A 13 22.83 -18.33 27.77
CA LEU A 13 21.55 -17.72 27.43
C LEU A 13 21.54 -17.48 25.91
N ILE A 14 20.82 -18.32 25.17
CA ILE A 14 20.51 -18.09 23.78
C ILE A 14 19.35 -17.07 23.75
N PHE A 15 19.67 -15.82 23.47
CA PHE A 15 18.65 -14.82 23.12
C PHE A 15 18.18 -15.13 21.69
N SER A 16 17.08 -15.86 21.58
CA SER A 16 16.33 -15.90 20.33
C SER A 16 15.64 -14.53 20.19
N ASN A 17 16.08 -13.75 19.23
CA ASN A 17 15.33 -12.58 18.77
C ASN A 17 14.04 -13.11 18.10
N SER A 18 12.99 -13.30 18.87
CA SER A 18 11.66 -13.47 18.32
C SER A 18 11.23 -12.08 17.83
N PHE A 19 11.33 -11.84 16.54
CA PHE A 19 10.60 -10.75 15.93
C PHE A 19 9.12 -11.12 16.07
N ALA A 20 8.39 -10.39 16.90
CA ALA A 20 6.96 -10.57 16.99
C ALA A 20 6.38 -10.14 15.63
N GLN A 21 5.72 -11.06 14.93
CA GLN A 21 4.98 -10.74 13.72
C GLN A 21 3.87 -9.73 14.08
N SER A 22 3.64 -8.79 13.21
CA SER A 22 2.55 -7.82 13.35
C SER A 22 1.29 -8.35 12.67
N PRO A 23 0.10 -8.04 13.19
CA PRO A 23 -1.14 -8.35 12.47
C PRO A 23 -1.15 -7.63 11.12
N LEU A 24 -1.77 -8.29 10.13
CA LEU A 24 -1.96 -7.69 8.82
C LEU A 24 -2.75 -6.38 8.95
N PHE A 25 -2.17 -5.28 8.48
CA PHE A 25 -2.90 -4.02 8.37
C PHE A 25 -3.94 -4.12 7.25
N ILE A 26 -5.19 -3.74 7.56
CA ILE A 26 -6.26 -3.64 6.57
C ILE A 26 -6.43 -2.16 6.25
N PRO A 27 -6.18 -1.72 4.99
CA PRO A 27 -6.39 -0.32 4.59
C PRO A 27 -7.84 0.13 4.82
N ASP A 28 -8.02 1.39 5.21
CA ASP A 28 -9.36 1.99 5.27
C ASP A 28 -10.02 1.98 3.88
N THR A 29 -11.34 2.11 3.84
CA THR A 29 -12.10 2.21 2.58
C THR A 29 -12.63 3.62 2.37
N LEU A 30 -12.72 4.01 1.11
CA LEU A 30 -13.56 5.13 0.67
C LEU A 30 -14.62 4.57 -0.28
N ASP A 31 -15.85 5.04 -0.16
CA ASP A 31 -16.99 4.67 -1.00
C ASP A 31 -17.79 5.91 -1.46
N GLY A 32 -18.72 5.72 -2.39
CA GLY A 32 -19.57 6.75 -2.93
C GLY A 32 -19.16 7.22 -4.32
N LEU A 33 -19.58 8.43 -4.70
CA LEU A 33 -19.37 8.97 -6.05
C LEU A 33 -18.26 10.03 -6.12
N VAL A 34 -17.79 10.52 -4.99
CA VAL A 34 -16.72 11.53 -4.90
C VAL A 34 -15.65 11.06 -3.92
N PHE A 35 -14.46 10.87 -4.44
CA PHE A 35 -13.30 10.41 -3.67
C PHE A 35 -12.29 11.54 -3.52
N ASN A 36 -11.80 11.77 -2.31
CA ASN A 36 -10.79 12.77 -2.04
C ASN A 36 -9.50 12.08 -1.59
N LEU A 37 -8.47 12.17 -2.42
CA LEU A 37 -7.15 11.61 -2.20
C LEU A 37 -6.14 12.74 -2.01
N ASN A 38 -5.46 12.75 -0.89
CA ASN A 38 -4.39 13.68 -0.59
C ASN A 38 -3.04 12.95 -0.62
N ALA A 39 -2.27 13.13 -1.69
CA ALA A 39 -0.90 12.65 -1.76
C ALA A 39 -0.04 13.47 -0.81
N GLN A 40 0.52 12.86 0.22
CA GLN A 40 1.25 13.55 1.30
C GLN A 40 2.51 12.82 1.74
N THR A 41 3.38 13.53 2.43
CA THR A 41 4.56 12.96 3.08
C THR A 41 4.17 12.23 4.37
N GLY A 42 4.92 11.18 4.69
CA GLY A 42 4.76 10.42 5.91
C GLY A 42 6.11 9.94 6.48
N ILE A 43 6.04 9.31 7.62
CA ILE A 43 7.15 8.60 8.27
C ILE A 43 6.60 7.31 8.81
N VAL A 44 7.28 6.18 8.51
CA VAL A 44 6.91 4.86 9.03
C VAL A 44 8.15 4.16 9.59
N GLN A 45 7.97 3.41 10.66
CA GLN A 45 9.01 2.56 11.24
C GLN A 45 8.79 1.11 10.78
N PHE A 46 9.40 0.74 9.66
CA PHE A 46 9.29 -0.62 9.12
C PHE A 46 10.24 -1.60 9.83
N ILE A 47 11.42 -1.13 10.23
CA ILE A 47 12.47 -1.96 10.81
C ILE A 47 12.91 -1.35 12.15
N GLY A 48 12.52 -1.99 13.24
CA GLY A 48 12.79 -1.52 14.60
C GLY A 48 12.22 -0.12 14.86
N THR A 49 13.04 0.79 15.39
CA THR A 49 12.66 2.18 15.71
C THR A 49 13.14 3.19 14.66
N ASN A 50 13.60 2.73 13.51
CA ASN A 50 14.17 3.59 12.48
C ASN A 50 13.07 4.24 11.64
N ASN A 51 13.13 5.55 11.51
CA ASN A 51 12.18 6.33 10.72
C ASN A 51 12.54 6.29 9.24
N THR A 52 11.64 5.79 8.41
CA THR A 52 11.74 5.80 6.96
C THR A 52 10.79 6.85 6.40
N PRO A 53 11.27 7.89 5.69
CA PRO A 53 10.42 8.84 4.99
C PRO A 53 9.62 8.16 3.88
N THR A 54 8.31 8.38 3.87
CA THR A 54 7.34 7.75 3.00
C THR A 54 6.46 8.77 2.30
N TYR A 55 5.63 8.30 1.41
CA TYR A 55 4.47 8.99 0.89
C TYR A 55 3.24 8.10 1.07
N GLY A 56 2.05 8.69 1.05
CA GLY A 56 0.79 7.96 1.07
C GLY A 56 -0.36 8.82 0.57
N TYR A 57 -1.48 8.19 0.28
CA TYR A 57 -2.74 8.88 0.04
C TYR A 57 -3.56 8.84 1.32
N ASN A 58 -3.94 9.99 1.86
CA ASN A 58 -4.70 10.15 3.10
C ASN A 58 -4.04 9.53 4.36
N GLY A 59 -2.80 9.09 4.24
CA GLY A 59 -2.05 8.42 5.30
C GLY A 59 -0.54 8.56 5.10
N SER A 60 0.23 7.84 5.93
CA SER A 60 1.70 7.90 5.88
C SER A 60 2.32 6.95 4.86
N PHE A 61 1.61 5.90 4.44
CA PHE A 61 2.09 4.91 3.48
C PHE A 61 0.90 4.19 2.86
N LEU A 62 0.96 3.90 1.56
CA LEU A 62 -0.17 3.44 0.76
C LEU A 62 -1.35 4.42 0.78
N GLY A 63 -2.51 3.97 0.37
CA GLY A 63 -3.75 4.72 0.35
C GLY A 63 -4.93 3.83 0.68
N PRO A 64 -6.11 4.43 0.90
CA PRO A 64 -7.34 3.69 1.15
C PRO A 64 -7.72 2.84 -0.05
N THR A 65 -8.48 1.79 0.20
CA THR A 65 -9.14 1.03 -0.87
C THR A 65 -10.39 1.79 -1.34
N LEU A 66 -10.49 2.03 -2.64
CA LEU A 66 -11.66 2.65 -3.26
C LEU A 66 -12.68 1.56 -3.57
N LEU A 67 -13.87 1.65 -2.99
CA LEU A 67 -15.00 0.77 -3.31
C LEU A 67 -15.91 1.49 -4.31
N ILE A 68 -16.02 0.94 -5.51
CA ILE A 68 -16.67 1.59 -6.65
C ILE A 68 -17.63 0.60 -7.29
N ASN A 69 -18.81 1.06 -7.75
CA ASN A 69 -19.69 0.21 -8.50
C ASN A 69 -19.55 0.46 -10.01
N LYS A 70 -19.67 -0.59 -10.78
CA LYS A 70 -19.81 -0.48 -12.23
C LYS A 70 -20.98 0.44 -12.57
N ASP A 71 -20.85 1.17 -13.66
CA ASP A 71 -21.81 2.15 -14.18
C ASP A 71 -21.96 3.44 -13.36
N ASP A 72 -21.37 3.56 -12.17
CA ASP A 72 -21.31 4.82 -11.45
C ASP A 72 -20.52 5.88 -12.23
N SER A 73 -20.97 7.13 -12.14
CA SER A 73 -20.18 8.28 -12.60
C SER A 73 -19.47 8.87 -11.38
N ILE A 74 -18.16 8.73 -11.34
CA ILE A 74 -17.34 9.10 -10.17
C ILE A 74 -16.45 10.30 -10.45
N THR A 75 -16.14 11.05 -9.39
CA THR A 75 -15.13 12.12 -9.39
C THR A 75 -14.03 11.79 -8.39
N LEU A 76 -12.79 11.85 -8.83
CA LEU A 76 -11.61 11.57 -7.99
C LEU A 76 -10.80 12.87 -7.83
N ASN A 77 -10.93 13.54 -6.71
CA ASN A 77 -10.15 14.74 -6.38
C ASN A 77 -8.80 14.33 -5.81
N VAL A 78 -7.72 14.52 -6.56
CA VAL A 78 -6.36 14.19 -6.12
C VAL A 78 -5.60 15.47 -5.86
N THR A 79 -5.31 15.75 -4.59
CA THR A 79 -4.50 16.90 -4.16
C THR A 79 -3.05 16.46 -3.92
N ASN A 80 -2.12 17.19 -4.51
CA ASN A 80 -0.69 16.92 -4.38
C ASN A 80 -0.04 17.77 -3.28
N ASN A 81 0.20 17.20 -2.13
CA ASN A 81 0.93 17.80 -1.01
C ASN A 81 2.31 17.16 -0.75
N ILE A 82 2.87 16.41 -1.72
CA ILE A 82 4.27 15.99 -1.65
C ILE A 82 5.18 17.08 -2.26
N PRO A 83 6.48 17.14 -1.90
CA PRO A 83 7.40 18.20 -2.33
C PRO A 83 7.92 18.04 -3.78
N GLN A 84 7.15 17.43 -4.65
CA GLN A 84 7.44 17.25 -6.08
C GLN A 84 6.15 17.06 -6.87
N VAL A 85 6.22 17.23 -8.18
CA VAL A 85 5.09 16.93 -9.06
C VAL A 85 4.77 15.44 -9.03
N THR A 86 3.50 15.09 -9.21
CA THR A 86 3.03 13.70 -9.30
C THR A 86 1.97 13.55 -10.38
N THR A 87 1.50 12.35 -10.61
CA THR A 87 0.32 11.96 -11.38
C THR A 87 -0.43 10.92 -10.58
N VAL A 88 -1.64 10.54 -10.98
CA VAL A 88 -2.31 9.34 -10.47
C VAL A 88 -3.00 8.64 -11.62
N HIS A 89 -2.57 7.42 -11.90
CA HIS A 89 -3.10 6.55 -12.94
C HIS A 89 -4.00 5.48 -12.30
N TRP A 90 -5.13 5.24 -12.94
CA TRP A 90 -6.10 4.21 -12.57
C TRP A 90 -5.80 2.93 -13.35
N HIS A 91 -4.88 2.13 -12.84
CA HIS A 91 -4.30 1.01 -13.55
C HIS A 91 -5.35 -0.04 -13.93
N GLY A 92 -5.52 -0.25 -15.23
CA GLY A 92 -6.47 -1.22 -15.79
C GLY A 92 -7.89 -0.68 -15.97
N PHE A 93 -8.15 0.60 -15.69
CA PHE A 93 -9.46 1.22 -15.93
C PHE A 93 -9.66 1.57 -17.41
N HIS A 94 -10.88 1.38 -17.88
CA HIS A 94 -11.33 1.79 -19.20
C HIS A 94 -11.83 3.23 -19.16
N VAL A 95 -10.90 4.17 -19.27
CA VAL A 95 -11.18 5.62 -19.22
C VAL A 95 -10.61 6.32 -20.44
N SER A 96 -11.10 7.50 -20.75
CA SER A 96 -10.54 8.33 -21.81
C SER A 96 -9.14 8.85 -21.43
N PRO A 97 -8.24 9.09 -22.41
CA PRO A 97 -6.86 9.49 -22.14
C PRO A 97 -6.72 10.72 -21.24
N GLU A 98 -7.66 11.68 -21.30
CA GLU A 98 -7.67 12.88 -20.46
C GLU A 98 -7.99 12.61 -19.00
N ASN A 99 -8.59 11.46 -18.68
CA ASN A 99 -8.95 11.04 -17.33
C ASN A 99 -8.06 9.89 -16.80
N ASP A 100 -7.10 9.42 -17.61
CA ASP A 100 -6.31 8.22 -17.31
C ASP A 100 -5.20 8.44 -16.28
N GLY A 101 -4.76 9.67 -16.09
CA GLY A 101 -3.70 10.01 -15.13
C GLY A 101 -2.30 9.59 -15.56
N GLY A 102 -2.08 9.48 -16.88
CA GLY A 102 -0.78 9.15 -17.47
C GLY A 102 0.25 10.28 -17.28
N PRO A 103 1.45 10.16 -17.90
CA PRO A 103 2.57 11.08 -17.66
C PRO A 103 2.28 12.54 -18.06
N HIS A 104 1.23 12.78 -18.85
CA HIS A 104 0.83 14.13 -19.29
C HIS A 104 -0.16 14.82 -18.34
N GLN A 105 -0.82 14.10 -17.43
CA GLN A 105 -1.72 14.67 -16.41
C GLN A 105 -0.94 14.97 -15.12
N VAL A 106 0.05 15.85 -15.23
CA VAL A 106 0.89 16.26 -14.10
C VAL A 106 0.09 17.09 -13.10
N ILE A 107 0.17 16.73 -11.83
CA ILE A 107 -0.41 17.47 -10.71
C ILE A 107 0.71 18.27 -10.04
N PRO A 108 0.76 19.61 -10.20
CA PRO A 108 1.75 20.45 -9.52
C PRO A 108 1.64 20.38 -8.00
N ILE A 109 2.70 20.78 -7.30
CA ILE A 109 2.69 20.89 -5.83
C ILE A 109 1.57 21.82 -5.38
N GLY A 110 0.74 21.40 -4.44
CA GLY A 110 -0.40 22.13 -3.90
C GLY A 110 -1.64 22.19 -4.82
N ALA A 111 -1.57 21.61 -6.02
CA ALA A 111 -2.70 21.58 -6.95
C ALA A 111 -3.58 20.34 -6.74
N THR A 112 -4.83 20.43 -7.21
CA THR A 112 -5.79 19.33 -7.26
C THR A 112 -6.14 19.03 -8.72
N TRP A 113 -6.16 17.76 -9.09
CA TRP A 113 -6.70 17.24 -10.35
C TRP A 113 -7.96 16.43 -10.06
N SER A 114 -9.02 16.69 -10.82
CA SER A 114 -10.36 16.16 -10.51
C SER A 114 -11.00 15.50 -11.75
N PRO A 115 -10.51 14.35 -12.23
CA PRO A 115 -11.14 13.62 -13.31
C PRO A 115 -12.52 13.12 -12.90
N THR A 116 -13.45 13.14 -13.87
CA THR A 116 -14.80 12.59 -13.72
C THR A 116 -15.08 11.67 -14.90
N PHE A 117 -15.45 10.44 -14.61
CA PHE A 117 -15.76 9.44 -15.64
C PHE A 117 -16.75 8.40 -15.16
N LYS A 118 -17.38 7.72 -16.14
CA LYS A 118 -18.22 6.55 -15.86
C LYS A 118 -17.33 5.30 -15.72
N VAL A 119 -17.59 4.50 -14.71
CA VAL A 119 -16.90 3.22 -14.47
C VAL A 119 -17.42 2.17 -15.46
N LEU A 120 -16.59 1.79 -16.42
CA LEU A 120 -16.94 0.81 -17.46
C LEU A 120 -16.41 -0.59 -17.14
N ASN A 121 -15.53 -0.71 -16.17
CA ASN A 121 -14.93 -1.97 -15.78
C ASN A 121 -15.95 -2.89 -15.12
N GLU A 122 -15.86 -4.18 -15.44
CA GLU A 122 -16.54 -5.25 -14.71
C GLU A 122 -15.98 -5.37 -13.28
N ALA A 123 -16.70 -6.10 -12.39
CA ALA A 123 -16.23 -6.39 -11.06
C ALA A 123 -14.82 -7.00 -11.09
N GLY A 124 -13.95 -6.48 -10.22
CA GLY A 124 -12.55 -6.91 -10.17
C GLY A 124 -11.72 -6.05 -9.22
N THR A 125 -10.47 -6.45 -9.07
CA THR A 125 -9.48 -5.76 -8.24
C THR A 125 -8.48 -5.04 -9.14
N PHE A 126 -8.33 -3.75 -8.92
CA PHE A 126 -7.46 -2.83 -9.64
C PHE A 126 -6.63 -2.05 -8.62
N TRP A 127 -5.79 -1.13 -9.09
CA TRP A 127 -5.01 -0.27 -8.22
C TRP A 127 -4.77 1.10 -8.83
N TYR A 128 -4.38 2.07 -8.01
CA TYR A 128 -4.02 3.41 -8.45
C TYR A 128 -2.64 3.78 -7.95
N HIS A 129 -1.88 4.48 -8.78
CA HIS A 129 -0.49 4.81 -8.50
C HIS A 129 0.02 5.96 -9.40
N PRO A 130 1.14 6.64 -9.04
CA PRO A 130 1.78 7.59 -9.93
C PRO A 130 2.28 6.96 -11.24
N HIS A 131 2.21 7.73 -12.33
CA HIS A 131 2.72 7.34 -13.65
C HIS A 131 3.56 8.47 -14.29
N GLY A 132 4.24 9.29 -13.47
CA GLY A 132 5.09 10.39 -13.94
C GLY A 132 6.40 9.88 -14.53
N GLU A 133 6.84 10.47 -15.66
CA GLU A 133 8.11 10.12 -16.30
C GLU A 133 9.29 10.29 -15.33
N GLY A 134 10.11 9.25 -15.19
CA GLY A 134 11.28 9.20 -14.29
C GLY A 134 10.96 9.32 -12.80
N LYS A 135 9.70 9.24 -12.38
CA LYS A 135 9.29 9.42 -10.97
C LYS A 135 8.46 8.26 -10.42
N THR A 136 7.88 7.44 -11.28
CA THR A 136 6.98 6.34 -10.90
C THR A 136 7.63 5.41 -9.88
N GLU A 137 8.84 4.92 -10.17
CA GLU A 137 9.57 4.00 -9.28
C GLU A 137 9.71 4.58 -7.87
N VAL A 138 10.27 5.78 -7.75
CA VAL A 138 10.55 6.40 -6.45
C VAL A 138 9.26 6.68 -5.68
N GLN A 139 8.22 7.18 -6.35
CA GLN A 139 6.96 7.54 -5.70
C GLN A 139 6.18 6.32 -5.24
N VAL A 140 6.11 5.27 -6.07
CA VAL A 140 5.47 4.00 -5.71
C VAL A 140 6.27 3.27 -4.62
N THR A 141 7.60 3.26 -4.72
CA THR A 141 8.45 2.67 -3.68
C THR A 141 8.23 3.35 -2.33
N ARG A 142 8.06 4.67 -2.32
CA ARG A 142 7.78 5.43 -1.09
C ARG A 142 6.36 5.28 -0.57
N GLY A 143 5.45 4.65 -1.33
CA GLY A 143 4.11 4.28 -0.84
C GLY A 143 2.93 4.92 -1.55
N LEU A 144 3.11 5.69 -2.63
CA LEU A 144 1.97 6.19 -3.40
C LEU A 144 1.36 5.06 -4.24
N ALA A 145 0.50 4.29 -3.62
CA ALA A 145 -0.32 3.27 -4.26
C ALA A 145 -1.55 2.98 -3.41
N GLY A 146 -2.62 2.49 -4.01
CA GLY A 146 -3.80 2.01 -3.31
C GLY A 146 -4.64 1.07 -4.18
N MET A 147 -5.52 0.31 -3.57
CA MET A 147 -6.37 -0.67 -4.23
C MET A 147 -7.68 -0.03 -4.69
N ILE A 148 -8.24 -0.54 -5.79
CA ILE A 148 -9.60 -0.26 -6.23
C ILE A 148 -10.33 -1.59 -6.34
N ILE A 149 -11.52 -1.69 -5.76
CA ILE A 149 -12.42 -2.83 -5.92
C ILE A 149 -13.65 -2.32 -6.64
N VAL A 150 -13.88 -2.85 -7.84
CA VAL A 150 -15.12 -2.63 -8.58
C VAL A 150 -16.10 -3.74 -8.25
N ARG A 151 -17.33 -3.37 -7.94
CA ARG A 151 -18.45 -4.27 -7.70
C ARG A 151 -19.50 -4.15 -8.80
N ASP A 152 -20.23 -5.22 -9.09
CA ASP A 152 -21.36 -5.23 -10.02
C ASP A 152 -22.45 -6.25 -9.61
N ASP A 153 -23.57 -6.22 -10.30
CA ASP A 153 -24.70 -7.11 -10.04
C ASP A 153 -24.39 -8.58 -10.37
N ILE A 154 -23.46 -8.84 -11.29
CA ILE A 154 -23.05 -10.20 -11.67
C ILE A 154 -22.25 -10.82 -10.54
N GLU A 155 -21.25 -10.11 -10.06
CA GLU A 155 -20.42 -10.53 -8.92
C GLU A 155 -21.27 -10.69 -7.65
N ALA A 156 -22.25 -9.80 -7.45
CA ALA A 156 -23.19 -9.86 -6.34
C ALA A 156 -24.05 -11.13 -6.33
N GLY A 157 -24.26 -11.74 -7.49
CA GLY A 157 -24.99 -13.00 -7.65
C GLY A 157 -24.20 -14.25 -7.22
N TYR A 158 -22.89 -14.15 -6.99
CA TYR A 158 -22.08 -15.27 -6.54
C TYR A 158 -22.05 -15.38 -5.01
N THR A 159 -21.98 -16.62 -4.50
CA THR A 159 -21.78 -16.89 -3.07
C THR A 159 -20.29 -16.78 -2.74
N LEU A 160 -19.79 -15.56 -2.64
CA LEU A 160 -18.40 -15.23 -2.32
C LEU A 160 -18.34 -14.46 -0.99
N PRO A 161 -17.23 -14.58 -0.24
CA PRO A 161 -16.93 -13.65 0.85
C PRO A 161 -16.87 -12.21 0.31
N ARG A 162 -17.52 -11.25 1.00
CA ARG A 162 -17.65 -9.87 0.51
C ARG A 162 -17.48 -8.81 1.59
N THR A 163 -17.32 -9.22 2.84
CA THR A 163 -17.18 -8.29 3.96
C THR A 163 -15.72 -7.88 4.08
N TYR A 164 -15.40 -6.70 3.53
CA TYR A 164 -14.05 -6.17 3.48
C TYR A 164 -13.36 -6.21 4.86
N GLY A 165 -12.18 -6.79 4.91
CA GLY A 165 -11.36 -6.94 6.12
C GLY A 165 -11.87 -7.98 7.14
N VAL A 166 -12.97 -8.70 6.85
CA VAL A 166 -13.54 -9.72 7.72
C VAL A 166 -13.47 -11.11 7.09
N ASP A 167 -13.96 -11.24 5.85
CA ASP A 167 -13.94 -12.47 5.05
C ASP A 167 -13.46 -12.22 3.60
N ASP A 168 -13.32 -10.94 3.19
CA ASP A 168 -12.71 -10.48 1.94
C ASP A 168 -11.50 -9.61 2.30
N PHE A 169 -10.30 -10.17 2.25
CA PHE A 169 -9.06 -9.53 2.71
C PHE A 169 -8.30 -8.89 1.55
N PRO A 170 -8.10 -7.56 1.55
CA PRO A 170 -7.25 -6.89 0.56
C PRO A 170 -5.78 -7.21 0.83
N LEU A 171 -5.05 -7.65 -0.19
CA LEU A 171 -3.62 -7.97 -0.08
C LEU A 171 -2.83 -7.20 -1.13
N ILE A 172 -2.14 -6.14 -0.71
CA ILE A 172 -1.18 -5.37 -1.52
C ILE A 172 0.21 -5.91 -1.21
N VAL A 173 0.70 -6.80 -2.08
CA VAL A 173 2.02 -7.42 -1.94
C VAL A 173 3.07 -6.55 -2.59
N GLN A 174 4.14 -6.27 -1.89
CA GLN A 174 5.26 -5.45 -2.37
C GLN A 174 6.59 -6.08 -1.98
N SER A 175 7.61 -5.95 -2.84
CA SER A 175 9.01 -6.17 -2.50
C SER A 175 9.72 -4.83 -2.33
N LYS A 176 10.66 -4.75 -1.41
CA LYS A 176 11.46 -3.55 -1.12
C LYS A 176 12.91 -3.89 -0.81
N ALA A 177 13.78 -2.95 -1.12
CA ALA A 177 15.14 -2.92 -0.58
C ALA A 177 15.28 -1.76 0.42
N PHE A 178 16.01 -2.01 1.49
CA PHE A 178 16.40 -0.97 2.46
C PHE A 178 17.92 -0.84 2.49
N ASP A 179 18.41 0.39 2.58
CA ASP A 179 19.82 0.66 2.76
C ASP A 179 20.27 0.45 4.23
N VAL A 180 21.54 0.70 4.52
CA VAL A 180 22.11 0.54 5.87
C VAL A 180 21.55 1.53 6.91
N LEU A 181 20.84 2.56 6.48
CA LEU A 181 20.13 3.53 7.32
C LEU A 181 18.64 3.25 7.37
N TYR A 182 18.19 2.10 6.87
CA TYR A 182 16.80 1.68 6.79
C TYR A 182 15.90 2.61 5.96
N GLN A 183 16.49 3.26 4.94
CA GLN A 183 15.77 4.03 3.96
C GLN A 183 15.45 3.17 2.74
N PHE A 184 14.36 3.45 2.03
CA PHE A 184 14.08 2.76 0.77
C PHE A 184 15.22 3.00 -0.22
N ALA A 185 15.85 1.92 -0.64
CA ALA A 185 16.82 1.93 -1.72
C ALA A 185 16.07 1.88 -3.05
N THR A 186 16.34 2.84 -3.92
CA THR A 186 15.84 2.89 -5.30
C THR A 186 17.05 2.81 -6.22
N ALA A 187 16.89 2.19 -7.38
CA ALA A 187 17.91 1.94 -8.39
C ALA A 187 19.10 1.05 -7.93
N ASN A 188 19.42 0.04 -8.71
CA ASN A 188 20.56 -0.88 -8.53
C ASN A 188 20.59 -1.70 -7.21
N HIS A 189 19.45 -1.88 -6.57
CA HIS A 189 19.31 -2.76 -5.40
C HIS A 189 18.36 -3.91 -5.73
N GLU A 190 18.69 -5.09 -5.24
CA GLU A 190 17.78 -6.24 -5.27
C GLU A 190 16.84 -6.15 -4.09
N ASP A 191 15.54 -6.23 -4.36
CA ASP A 191 14.53 -6.27 -3.32
C ASP A 191 14.68 -7.55 -2.49
N SER A 192 14.77 -7.41 -1.18
CA SER A 192 15.01 -8.51 -0.24
C SER A 192 13.96 -8.61 0.87
N VAL A 193 13.09 -7.63 0.97
CA VAL A 193 12.06 -7.56 2.00
C VAL A 193 10.68 -7.63 1.36
N MET A 194 9.90 -8.64 1.72
CA MET A 194 8.49 -8.76 1.32
C MET A 194 7.60 -8.05 2.33
N MET A 195 6.61 -7.32 1.81
CA MET A 195 5.63 -6.60 2.61
C MET A 195 4.23 -6.91 2.09
N VAL A 196 3.27 -6.96 3.00
CA VAL A 196 1.84 -7.02 2.66
C VAL A 196 1.13 -5.86 3.36
N ASN A 197 0.41 -5.07 2.60
CA ASN A 197 -0.29 -3.85 3.08
C ASN A 197 0.64 -2.90 3.87
N GLY A 198 1.93 -2.81 3.47
CA GLY A 198 2.91 -1.99 4.16
C GLY A 198 3.48 -2.60 5.46
N THR A 199 3.16 -3.85 5.79
CA THR A 199 3.69 -4.56 6.96
C THR A 199 4.68 -5.64 6.52
N ILE A 200 5.85 -5.69 7.17
CA ILE A 200 6.85 -6.73 6.92
C ILE A 200 6.41 -8.01 7.65
N ASP A 201 6.37 -9.12 6.92
CA ASP A 201 6.04 -10.45 7.43
C ASP A 201 4.82 -10.47 8.39
N PRO A 202 3.65 -9.95 7.95
CA PRO A 202 2.47 -9.92 8.80
C PRO A 202 1.83 -11.30 8.94
N TYR A 203 1.05 -11.49 10.01
CA TYR A 203 0.14 -12.63 10.13
C TYR A 203 -1.31 -12.18 9.93
N LEU A 204 -2.14 -13.07 9.40
CA LEU A 204 -3.59 -12.89 9.24
C LEU A 204 -4.31 -13.96 10.08
N GLU A 205 -5.15 -13.52 11.01
CA GLU A 205 -6.08 -14.41 11.70
C GLU A 205 -7.35 -14.56 10.86
N VAL A 206 -7.57 -15.76 10.34
CA VAL A 206 -8.79 -16.08 9.59
C VAL A 206 -9.76 -16.79 10.52
N PRO A 207 -11.01 -16.28 10.67
CA PRO A 207 -12.04 -16.96 11.45
C PRO A 207 -12.26 -18.39 10.91
N GLN A 208 -12.31 -19.36 11.80
CA GLN A 208 -12.73 -20.72 11.42
C GLN A 208 -14.21 -20.65 11.01
N GLN A 209 -14.50 -21.13 9.81
CA GLN A 209 -15.87 -21.33 9.32
C GLN A 209 -16.47 -22.60 9.87
#